data_19af15e835a046f55ecbc82f5b47a0eb
#
_entry.id   19af15e835a046f55ecbc82f5b47a0eb
#
_cell.length_a   1.000
_cell.length_b   1.000
_cell.length_c   1.000
_cell.angle_alpha   90.00
_cell.angle_beta   90.00
_cell.angle_gamma   90.00
#
_symmetry.space_group_name_H-M   'P 1'
#
loop_
_entity.id
_entity.type
_entity.pdbx_description
1 polymer ?
#
loop_
_entity_poly.entity_id
_entity_poly.type
_entity_poly.pdbx_seq_one_letter_code
_entity_poly.pdbx_strand_id
1 'polypeptide(L)'
;MRNVLFAALLTLSALGTRASGQESPQRGNFKRVDAERKLVIITTEDGKDIECAVVPQSMFRNSNNEMIADFKANAPAAGSTVMFKIERRGDQTVLIGLKIIGSNGNQSNSNRSTPQVPSPGPPRESIGVKPLTELGDEKYKGESGGLYGNNRNEPPVQQQSSAKAAAARIQPLDETGKPSLKGRIGLLGIGMSNTTQEFSMFKKLADADPDKSDKVAIVDVAQGGQAATQWTDPSSEVGMKVWSTVDQRLKSSNVSSEQVQVVWIKQALIAQAQFGAFPAHAKKLESDLTTTLQLLKKRFPNLQIAYLSSRIYAGYATTSLNPEPYAYEGAFSIRWIIDSQINGDPKLNCDAKRGEVKSPVVLWGPYLWADGISPRLDGLVWDRSDLSERDGTHPSESGRRKVAEMLKQFFHSDPYAKTWYLK
;
A
#
# COMPACT_ATOMS: atom_id res chain seq x y z
N MET A 1 -77.64 5.26 -34.71
CA MET A 1 -77.30 6.24 -35.74
C MET A 1 -75.99 6.85 -35.45
N ARG A 2 -75.05 6.50 -36.32
CA ARG A 2 -73.80 7.14 -36.76
C ARG A 2 -72.85 7.70 -35.72
N ASN A 3 -71.83 6.91 -35.57
CA ASN A 3 -70.48 7.16 -35.08
C ASN A 3 -69.74 8.23 -35.86
N VAL A 4 -68.93 9.01 -35.20
CA VAL A 4 -67.71 9.56 -35.78
C VAL A 4 -66.61 9.42 -34.78
N LEU A 5 -65.57 8.57 -35.11
CA LEU A 5 -64.27 8.45 -34.48
C LEU A 5 -63.44 9.68 -34.77
N PHE A 6 -62.82 10.24 -33.76
CA PHE A 6 -61.61 11.07 -33.93
C PHE A 6 -60.42 10.35 -33.33
N ALA A 7 -59.52 9.91 -34.19
CA ALA A 7 -58.23 9.37 -33.84
C ALA A 7 -57.24 10.53 -33.62
N ALA A 8 -56.76 10.71 -32.39
CA ALA A 8 -55.63 11.61 -32.11
C ALA A 8 -54.32 10.83 -32.20
N LEU A 9 -53.52 11.15 -33.19
CA LEU A 9 -52.15 10.66 -33.35
C LEU A 9 -51.24 11.36 -32.33
N LEU A 10 -50.82 10.65 -31.27
CA LEU A 10 -49.76 11.07 -30.37
C LEU A 10 -48.43 10.66 -30.99
N THR A 11 -47.70 11.62 -31.55
CA THR A 11 -46.31 11.46 -31.90
C THR A 11 -45.47 11.45 -30.61
N LEU A 12 -45.03 10.27 -30.21
CA LEU A 12 -44.00 10.11 -29.18
C LEU A 12 -42.66 10.52 -29.81
N SER A 13 -42.17 11.72 -29.48
CA SER A 13 -40.77 12.09 -29.70
C SER A 13 -39.90 11.32 -28.72
N ALA A 14 -39.20 10.30 -29.23
CA ALA A 14 -38.19 9.57 -28.50
C ALA A 14 -37.00 10.52 -28.19
N LEU A 15 -36.95 11.02 -26.96
CA LEU A 15 -35.74 11.57 -26.38
C LEU A 15 -34.75 10.42 -26.19
N GLY A 16 -33.88 10.24 -27.19
CA GLY A 16 -32.77 9.31 -27.07
C GLY A 16 -31.82 9.75 -25.95
N THR A 17 -31.85 9.05 -24.85
CA THR A 17 -30.76 9.08 -23.86
C THR A 17 -29.48 8.58 -24.55
N ARG A 18 -28.61 9.50 -24.98
CA ARG A 18 -27.25 9.14 -25.40
C ARG A 18 -26.52 8.56 -24.20
N ALA A 19 -26.25 7.27 -24.28
CA ALA A 19 -25.37 6.58 -23.32
C ALA A 19 -24.01 7.27 -23.31
N SER A 20 -23.49 7.56 -22.12
CA SER A 20 -22.12 8.03 -21.92
C SER A 20 -21.17 6.89 -22.32
N GLY A 21 -20.57 6.99 -23.51
CA GLY A 21 -19.61 6.02 -24.02
C GLY A 21 -18.19 6.43 -23.65
N GLN A 22 -17.51 5.62 -22.88
CA GLN A 22 -16.05 5.71 -22.74
C GLN A 22 -15.40 5.29 -24.07
N GLU A 23 -14.64 6.20 -24.67
CA GLU A 23 -13.89 5.89 -25.89
C GLU A 23 -12.63 5.08 -25.58
N SER A 24 -12.17 4.24 -26.51
CA SER A 24 -10.90 3.52 -26.41
C SER A 24 -9.73 4.51 -26.29
N PRO A 25 -8.60 4.12 -25.66
CA PRO A 25 -7.43 4.98 -25.62
C PRO A 25 -6.97 5.41 -27.01
N GLN A 26 -6.71 6.69 -27.19
CA GLN A 26 -6.30 7.31 -28.45
C GLN A 26 -4.87 7.82 -28.34
N ARG A 27 -4.22 8.04 -29.48
CA ARG A 27 -2.89 8.66 -29.58
C ARG A 27 -3.00 10.07 -30.14
N GLY A 28 -2.13 10.96 -29.69
CA GLY A 28 -2.07 12.33 -30.19
C GLY A 28 -0.83 13.06 -29.68
N ASN A 29 -0.75 14.35 -29.96
CA ASN A 29 0.33 15.22 -29.52
C ASN A 29 -0.20 16.25 -28.51
N PHE A 30 0.43 16.32 -27.35
CA PHE A 30 0.09 17.32 -26.35
C PHE A 30 0.40 18.72 -26.87
N LYS A 31 -0.55 19.63 -26.76
CA LYS A 31 -0.39 21.01 -27.24
C LYS A 31 -0.13 21.97 -26.06
N ARG A 32 -1.03 22.03 -25.08
CA ARG A 32 -0.90 22.91 -23.91
C ARG A 32 -1.94 22.59 -22.82
N VAL A 33 -1.70 23.13 -21.62
CA VAL A 33 -2.70 23.27 -20.57
C VAL A 33 -3.28 24.68 -20.60
N ASP A 34 -4.58 24.80 -20.54
CA ASP A 34 -5.29 26.05 -20.26
C ASP A 34 -5.72 26.00 -18.79
N ALA A 35 -4.94 26.65 -17.94
CA ALA A 35 -5.12 26.58 -16.49
C ALA A 35 -6.35 27.34 -15.99
N GLU A 36 -6.77 28.41 -16.71
CA GLU A 36 -7.93 29.21 -16.34
C GLU A 36 -9.22 28.46 -16.65
N ARG A 37 -9.27 27.82 -17.83
CA ARG A 37 -10.42 27.04 -18.26
C ARG A 37 -10.40 25.57 -17.76
N LYS A 38 -9.33 25.14 -17.09
CA LYS A 38 -9.08 23.76 -16.65
C LYS A 38 -9.17 22.74 -17.80
N LEU A 39 -8.55 23.07 -18.92
CA LEU A 39 -8.53 22.24 -20.13
C LEU A 39 -7.11 21.76 -20.46
N VAL A 40 -7.04 20.57 -21.04
CA VAL A 40 -5.87 20.06 -21.76
C VAL A 40 -6.22 20.02 -23.25
N ILE A 41 -5.36 20.59 -24.10
CA ILE A 41 -5.52 20.61 -25.54
C ILE A 41 -4.57 19.60 -26.15
N ILE A 42 -5.11 18.67 -26.94
CA ILE A 42 -4.38 17.58 -27.58
C ILE A 42 -4.69 17.64 -29.08
N THR A 43 -3.67 17.59 -29.91
CA THR A 43 -3.83 17.42 -31.36
C THR A 43 -3.89 15.94 -31.67
N THR A 44 -4.98 15.47 -32.25
CA THR A 44 -5.20 14.06 -32.66
C THR A 44 -4.36 13.67 -33.86
N GLU A 45 -4.27 12.40 -34.19
CA GLU A 45 -3.51 11.90 -35.34
C GLU A 45 -4.04 12.44 -36.68
N ASP A 46 -5.31 12.79 -36.77
CA ASP A 46 -5.92 13.45 -37.94
C ASP A 46 -5.72 14.98 -37.97
N GLY A 47 -4.88 15.53 -37.08
CA GLY A 47 -4.48 16.93 -37.03
C GLY A 47 -5.49 17.89 -36.40
N LYS A 48 -6.56 17.39 -35.78
CA LYS A 48 -7.56 18.22 -35.09
C LYS A 48 -7.22 18.42 -33.63
N ASP A 49 -7.45 19.63 -33.13
CA ASP A 49 -7.34 19.93 -31.70
C ASP A 49 -8.60 19.52 -30.96
N ILE A 50 -8.44 18.79 -29.87
CA ILE A 50 -9.51 18.44 -28.92
C ILE A 50 -9.24 19.18 -27.60
N GLU A 51 -10.24 19.93 -27.13
CA GLU A 51 -10.25 20.53 -25.81
C GLU A 51 -10.85 19.52 -24.81
N CYS A 52 -10.07 19.09 -23.86
CA CYS A 52 -10.46 18.07 -22.87
C CYS A 52 -10.52 18.70 -21.47
N ALA A 53 -11.68 18.70 -20.84
CA ALA A 53 -11.85 19.19 -19.48
C ALA A 53 -11.12 18.27 -18.49
N VAL A 54 -10.34 18.85 -17.59
CA VAL A 54 -9.68 18.17 -16.50
C VAL A 54 -10.61 18.15 -15.29
N VAL A 55 -10.91 16.95 -14.79
CA VAL A 55 -11.74 16.72 -13.62
C VAL A 55 -10.92 16.07 -12.51
N PRO A 56 -11.37 16.05 -11.24
CA PRO A 56 -10.63 15.45 -10.13
C PRO A 56 -10.24 13.98 -10.35
N GLN A 57 -10.97 13.26 -11.20
CA GLN A 57 -10.71 11.86 -11.53
C GLN A 57 -9.75 11.67 -12.71
N SER A 58 -9.32 12.75 -13.38
CA SER A 58 -8.36 12.68 -14.49
C SER A 58 -7.02 12.16 -13.99
N MET A 59 -6.51 11.12 -14.62
CA MET A 59 -5.23 10.50 -14.27
C MET A 59 -4.15 10.90 -15.26
N PHE A 60 -3.04 11.41 -14.75
CA PHE A 60 -1.89 11.80 -15.56
C PHE A 60 -0.70 10.92 -15.24
N ARG A 61 -0.02 10.41 -16.29
CA ARG A 61 1.16 9.56 -16.15
C ARG A 61 2.28 10.03 -17.06
N ASN A 62 3.52 9.96 -16.56
CA ASN A 62 4.72 10.20 -17.36
C ASN A 62 5.04 9.02 -18.29
N SER A 63 6.12 9.12 -19.07
CA SER A 63 6.59 8.05 -19.97
C SER A 63 6.90 6.75 -19.24
N ASN A 64 7.31 6.81 -17.97
CA ASN A 64 7.59 5.67 -17.12
C ASN A 64 6.33 5.08 -16.45
N ASN A 65 5.12 5.57 -16.83
CA ASN A 65 3.84 5.16 -16.27
C ASN A 65 3.61 5.57 -14.80
N GLU A 66 4.39 6.52 -14.28
CA GLU A 66 4.26 7.07 -12.94
C GLU A 66 3.19 8.17 -12.92
N MET A 67 2.44 8.27 -11.81
CA MET A 67 1.42 9.30 -11.65
C MET A 67 2.05 10.69 -11.51
N ILE A 68 1.54 11.64 -12.27
CA ILE A 68 1.89 13.05 -12.14
C ILE A 68 0.86 13.71 -11.22
N ALA A 69 1.27 13.99 -9.98
CA ALA A 69 0.37 14.53 -8.95
C ALA A 69 -0.08 15.97 -9.24
N ASP A 70 0.83 16.80 -9.76
CA ASP A 70 0.52 18.16 -10.23
C ASP A 70 0.81 18.25 -11.73
N PHE A 71 -0.19 17.92 -12.53
CA PHE A 71 -0.06 17.97 -13.99
C PHE A 71 0.11 19.39 -14.52
N LYS A 72 -0.42 20.41 -13.83
CA LYS A 72 -0.25 21.81 -14.24
C LYS A 72 1.21 22.25 -14.18
N ALA A 73 1.91 21.87 -13.13
CA ALA A 73 3.33 22.19 -12.94
C ALA A 73 4.26 21.27 -13.77
N ASN A 74 3.81 20.06 -14.11
CA ASN A 74 4.60 19.01 -14.74
C ASN A 74 4.01 18.55 -16.09
N ALA A 75 3.35 19.46 -16.81
CA ALA A 75 2.81 19.17 -18.13
C ALA A 75 3.95 18.86 -19.13
N PRO A 76 3.75 17.91 -20.06
CA PRO A 76 4.75 17.64 -21.09
C PRO A 76 5.02 18.86 -21.96
N ALA A 77 6.17 18.88 -22.63
CA ALA A 77 6.46 19.89 -23.63
C ALA A 77 5.45 19.80 -24.79
N ALA A 78 5.12 20.95 -25.39
CA ALA A 78 4.28 20.98 -26.59
C ALA A 78 4.88 20.10 -27.70
N GLY A 79 4.05 19.31 -28.37
CA GLY A 79 4.47 18.32 -29.36
C GLY A 79 4.84 16.94 -28.80
N SER A 80 4.85 16.75 -27.46
CA SER A 80 5.06 15.44 -26.87
C SER A 80 3.96 14.47 -27.28
N THR A 81 4.33 13.27 -27.70
CA THR A 81 3.36 12.20 -28.01
C THR A 81 2.72 11.67 -26.74
N VAL A 82 1.40 11.63 -26.71
CA VAL A 82 0.61 11.17 -25.57
C VAL A 82 -0.40 10.08 -25.98
N MET A 83 -0.66 9.15 -25.08
CA MET A 83 -1.88 8.33 -25.10
C MET A 83 -2.90 8.94 -24.15
N PHE A 84 -4.13 9.11 -24.60
CA PHE A 84 -5.17 9.70 -23.78
C PHE A 84 -6.49 8.95 -23.93
N LYS A 85 -7.31 9.03 -22.90
CA LYS A 85 -8.64 8.46 -22.84
C LYS A 85 -9.63 9.54 -22.47
N ILE A 86 -10.69 9.68 -23.24
CA ILE A 86 -11.74 10.67 -23.04
C ILE A 86 -13.10 10.00 -22.81
N GLU A 87 -14.00 10.77 -22.23
CA GLU A 87 -15.40 10.46 -22.09
C GLU A 87 -16.21 11.67 -22.54
N ARG A 88 -17.25 11.45 -23.34
CA ARG A 88 -18.18 12.51 -23.74
C ARG A 88 -19.32 12.61 -22.75
N ARG A 89 -19.49 13.76 -22.13
CA ARG A 89 -20.57 14.10 -21.21
C ARG A 89 -21.39 15.26 -21.76
N GLY A 90 -22.44 14.95 -22.51
CA GLY A 90 -23.18 15.96 -23.28
C GLY A 90 -22.26 16.59 -24.33
N ASP A 91 -22.17 17.91 -24.33
CA ASP A 91 -21.31 18.67 -25.25
C ASP A 91 -19.84 18.81 -24.75
N GLN A 92 -19.52 18.27 -23.58
CA GLN A 92 -18.20 18.38 -22.98
C GLN A 92 -17.38 17.10 -23.19
N THR A 93 -16.14 17.25 -23.67
CA THR A 93 -15.15 16.17 -23.69
C THR A 93 -14.35 16.22 -22.40
N VAL A 94 -14.38 15.13 -21.62
CA VAL A 94 -13.70 15.01 -20.32
C VAL A 94 -12.48 14.10 -20.47
N LEU A 95 -11.31 14.53 -19.97
CA LEU A 95 -10.09 13.74 -19.96
C LEU A 95 -10.11 12.75 -18.79
N ILE A 96 -10.20 11.47 -19.07
CA ILE A 96 -10.15 10.41 -18.06
C ILE A 96 -8.72 10.04 -17.69
N GLY A 97 -7.83 10.04 -18.67
CA GLY A 97 -6.41 9.76 -18.43
C GLY A 97 -5.53 10.22 -19.57
N LEU A 98 -4.29 10.60 -19.25
CA LEU A 98 -3.26 10.95 -20.21
C LEU A 98 -1.94 10.34 -19.77
N LYS A 99 -1.26 9.65 -20.70
CA LYS A 99 0.09 9.12 -20.52
C LYS A 99 1.02 9.70 -21.58
N ILE A 100 2.17 10.23 -21.15
CA ILE A 100 3.24 10.66 -22.04
C ILE A 100 3.91 9.40 -22.60
N ILE A 101 4.11 9.32 -23.93
CA ILE A 101 4.76 8.15 -24.58
C ILE A 101 6.15 8.52 -25.09
N GLY A 102 6.34 9.77 -25.57
CA GLY A 102 7.59 10.28 -26.11
C GLY A 102 7.64 11.80 -26.06
N SER A 103 8.81 12.37 -25.86
CA SER A 103 9.05 13.81 -26.00
C SER A 103 9.92 14.07 -27.24
N ASN A 104 9.48 14.94 -28.14
CA ASN A 104 10.35 15.53 -29.15
C ASN A 104 11.22 16.57 -28.42
N GLY A 105 12.42 16.15 -27.98
CA GLY A 105 13.34 17.02 -27.27
C GLY A 105 14.18 17.86 -28.21
N ASN A 106 14.00 19.17 -28.14
CA ASN A 106 15.09 20.11 -28.37
C ASN A 106 15.47 20.65 -26.98
N GLN A 107 16.71 20.39 -26.57
CA GLN A 107 17.25 20.87 -25.29
C GLN A 107 17.41 22.39 -25.37
N SER A 108 16.67 23.12 -24.56
CA SER A 108 17.05 24.47 -24.16
C SER A 108 17.34 24.44 -22.64
N ASN A 109 18.62 24.69 -22.32
CA ASN A 109 19.14 24.91 -20.99
C ASN A 109 18.32 25.94 -20.23
N SER A 110 17.66 25.56 -19.17
CA SER A 110 17.33 26.45 -18.06
C SER A 110 17.63 25.72 -16.74
N ASN A 111 18.74 26.13 -16.13
CA ASN A 111 19.12 25.80 -14.77
C ASN A 111 18.01 26.24 -13.80
N ARG A 112 17.15 25.30 -13.41
CA ARG A 112 16.44 25.31 -12.13
C ARG A 112 16.49 23.88 -11.60
N SER A 113 17.32 23.64 -10.62
CA SER A 113 17.43 22.38 -9.88
C SER A 113 16.15 22.11 -9.09
N THR A 114 15.19 21.44 -9.71
CA THR A 114 14.19 20.63 -9.00
C THR A 114 14.92 19.37 -8.52
N PRO A 115 14.71 18.88 -7.28
CA PRO A 115 15.30 17.63 -6.87
C PRO A 115 14.79 16.51 -7.80
N GLN A 116 15.61 16.06 -8.71
CA GLN A 116 15.34 14.87 -9.49
C GLN A 116 15.31 13.69 -8.53
N VAL A 117 14.15 13.02 -8.46
CA VAL A 117 14.10 11.69 -7.81
C VAL A 117 15.08 10.80 -8.58
N PRO A 118 16.13 10.29 -7.97
CA PRO A 118 17.10 9.44 -8.66
C PRO A 118 16.37 8.26 -9.29
N SER A 119 16.59 8.01 -10.58
CA SER A 119 16.15 6.76 -11.19
C SER A 119 16.80 5.60 -10.43
N PRO A 120 16.07 4.50 -10.17
CA PRO A 120 16.70 3.32 -9.63
C PRO A 120 17.86 2.92 -10.56
N GLY A 121 18.99 2.53 -9.98
CA GLY A 121 20.12 2.01 -10.74
C GLY A 121 19.72 0.76 -11.55
N PRO A 122 20.62 0.20 -12.34
CA PRO A 122 20.36 -1.05 -13.03
C PRO A 122 19.97 -2.14 -12.03
N PRO A 123 19.13 -3.13 -12.43
CA PRO A 123 18.77 -4.25 -11.58
C PRO A 123 20.01 -4.93 -10.99
N ARG A 124 20.00 -5.22 -9.71
CA ARG A 124 21.13 -5.81 -8.97
C ARG A 124 20.68 -7.07 -8.26
N GLU A 125 21.48 -8.11 -8.36
CA GLU A 125 21.26 -9.39 -7.67
C GLU A 125 21.61 -9.33 -6.18
N SER A 126 22.45 -8.38 -5.79
CA SER A 126 22.82 -8.05 -4.41
C SER A 126 23.18 -6.56 -4.33
N ILE A 127 23.01 -5.95 -3.18
CA ILE A 127 23.46 -4.60 -2.90
C ILE A 127 24.65 -4.58 -1.91
N GLY A 128 25.12 -5.76 -1.49
CA GLY A 128 26.27 -5.92 -0.58
C GLY A 128 25.97 -5.48 0.85
N VAL A 129 24.72 -5.55 1.29
CA VAL A 129 24.30 -5.17 2.65
C VAL A 129 23.87 -6.41 3.42
N LYS A 130 24.38 -6.56 4.65
CA LYS A 130 23.95 -7.66 5.53
C LYS A 130 22.51 -7.44 6.02
N PRO A 131 21.70 -8.51 6.12
CA PRO A 131 20.40 -8.45 6.76
C PRO A 131 20.47 -7.81 8.15
N LEU A 132 19.43 -7.10 8.56
CA LEU A 132 19.39 -6.45 9.88
C LEU A 132 19.62 -7.46 11.02
N THR A 133 19.16 -8.70 10.84
CA THR A 133 19.34 -9.81 11.77
C THR A 133 20.77 -10.34 11.88
N GLU A 134 21.66 -9.93 10.96
CA GLU A 134 23.02 -10.51 10.78
C GLU A 134 24.12 -9.46 10.76
N LEU A 135 23.80 -8.19 11.04
CA LEU A 135 24.79 -7.12 11.07
C LEU A 135 25.89 -7.36 12.13
N GLY A 136 25.56 -8.09 13.22
CA GLY A 136 26.51 -8.30 14.31
C GLY A 136 26.95 -6.95 14.90
N ASP A 137 28.26 -6.77 15.10
CA ASP A 137 28.85 -5.53 15.62
C ASP A 137 28.97 -4.41 14.57
N GLU A 138 28.66 -4.73 13.30
CA GLU A 138 28.65 -3.74 12.23
C GLU A 138 27.48 -2.78 12.38
N LYS A 139 27.63 -1.61 11.77
CA LYS A 139 26.58 -0.57 11.76
C LYS A 139 26.22 -0.19 10.34
N TYR A 140 24.93 -0.05 10.10
CA TYR A 140 24.46 0.55 8.88
C TYR A 140 24.18 2.03 9.09
N LYS A 141 25.00 2.91 8.50
CA LYS A 141 24.87 4.38 8.62
C LYS A 141 24.70 4.86 10.08
N GLY A 142 25.42 4.23 11.00
CA GLY A 142 25.39 4.54 12.43
C GLY A 142 24.41 3.69 13.26
N GLU A 143 23.47 3.03 12.64
CA GLU A 143 22.48 2.15 13.31
C GLU A 143 23.04 0.75 13.57
N SER A 144 22.83 0.22 14.77
CA SER A 144 23.24 -1.15 15.15
C SER A 144 22.36 -2.20 14.45
N GLY A 145 22.83 -3.46 14.42
CA GLY A 145 22.06 -4.62 13.97
C GLY A 145 20.99 -5.08 14.97
N GLY A 146 20.27 -6.13 14.56
CA GLY A 146 19.21 -6.77 15.33
C GLY A 146 17.84 -6.13 15.15
N LEU A 147 16.79 -6.94 15.19
CA LEU A 147 15.40 -6.50 15.09
C LEU A 147 14.97 -5.59 16.24
N TYR A 148 15.59 -5.77 17.41
CA TYR A 148 15.35 -4.99 18.63
C TYR A 148 16.56 -4.13 19.02
N GLY A 149 17.45 -3.83 18.06
CA GLY A 149 18.66 -3.06 18.30
C GLY A 149 19.72 -3.81 19.11
N ASN A 150 20.95 -3.27 19.16
CA ASN A 150 22.08 -3.85 19.90
C ASN A 150 22.28 -5.36 19.60
N ASN A 151 22.17 -5.74 18.33
CA ASN A 151 22.30 -7.11 17.80
C ASN A 151 21.30 -8.13 18.36
N ARG A 152 20.22 -7.68 18.99
CA ARG A 152 19.18 -8.58 19.51
C ARG A 152 18.10 -8.80 18.45
N ASN A 153 17.82 -10.07 18.19
CA ASN A 153 16.70 -10.48 17.32
C ASN A 153 15.47 -10.90 18.11
N GLU A 154 15.61 -11.09 19.42
CA GLU A 154 14.51 -11.43 20.32
C GLU A 154 14.03 -10.20 21.10
N PRO A 155 12.70 -10.09 21.38
CA PRO A 155 12.16 -8.98 22.14
C PRO A 155 12.73 -8.96 23.58
N PRO A 156 12.96 -7.77 24.17
CA PRO A 156 13.31 -7.65 25.59
C PRO A 156 12.21 -8.22 26.50
N VAL A 157 12.56 -8.67 27.72
CA VAL A 157 11.64 -9.31 28.69
C VAL A 157 10.37 -8.48 28.93
N GLN A 158 10.49 -7.15 29.01
CA GLN A 158 9.34 -6.27 29.17
C GLN A 158 8.38 -6.40 27.98
N GLN A 159 8.90 -6.41 26.75
CA GLN A 159 8.08 -6.53 25.54
C GLN A 159 7.48 -7.94 25.43
N GLN A 160 8.23 -8.99 25.80
CA GLN A 160 7.71 -10.35 25.88
C GLN A 160 6.51 -10.45 26.84
N SER A 161 6.62 -9.80 28.01
CA SER A 161 5.54 -9.77 29.01
C SER A 161 4.29 -9.07 28.47
N SER A 162 4.46 -7.93 27.80
CA SER A 162 3.38 -7.18 27.17
C SER A 162 2.72 -7.99 26.04
N ALA A 163 3.52 -8.65 25.21
CA ALA A 163 3.06 -9.52 24.12
C ALA A 163 2.27 -10.71 24.63
N LYS A 164 2.78 -11.40 25.67
CA LYS A 164 2.10 -12.53 26.33
C LYS A 164 0.75 -12.11 26.91
N ALA A 165 0.72 -10.95 27.59
CA ALA A 165 -0.52 -10.42 28.16
C ALA A 165 -1.54 -10.01 27.09
N ALA A 166 -1.08 -9.45 25.96
CA ALA A 166 -1.93 -9.11 24.82
C ALA A 166 -2.48 -10.38 24.14
N ALA A 167 -1.63 -11.38 23.86
CA ALA A 167 -2.01 -12.65 23.26
C ALA A 167 -3.07 -13.39 24.11
N ALA A 168 -2.92 -13.38 25.43
CA ALA A 168 -3.88 -14.01 26.35
C ALA A 168 -5.29 -13.38 26.34
N ARG A 169 -5.44 -12.15 25.80
CA ARG A 169 -6.73 -11.48 25.63
C ARG A 169 -7.39 -11.78 24.29
N ILE A 170 -6.67 -12.36 23.33
CA ILE A 170 -7.20 -12.71 22.02
C ILE A 170 -8.06 -13.98 22.17
N GLN A 171 -9.34 -13.83 21.86
CA GLN A 171 -10.33 -14.91 21.97
C GLN A 171 -11.47 -14.66 20.98
N PRO A 172 -12.26 -15.69 20.63
CA PRO A 172 -13.40 -15.49 19.76
C PRO A 172 -14.42 -14.52 20.35
N LEU A 173 -14.74 -13.45 19.60
CA LEU A 173 -15.71 -12.42 19.98
C LEU A 173 -16.94 -12.47 19.07
N ASP A 174 -18.12 -12.18 19.60
CA ASP A 174 -19.31 -11.93 18.81
C ASP A 174 -19.22 -10.56 18.09
N GLU A 175 -20.22 -10.22 17.29
CA GLU A 175 -20.24 -8.98 16.51
C GLU A 175 -20.22 -7.70 17.36
N THR A 176 -20.57 -7.82 18.66
CA THR A 176 -20.56 -6.71 19.63
C THR A 176 -19.28 -6.65 20.47
N GLY A 177 -18.32 -7.55 20.23
CA GLY A 177 -17.04 -7.60 20.94
C GLY A 177 -17.07 -8.37 22.26
N LYS A 178 -18.12 -9.15 22.54
CA LYS A 178 -18.19 -9.99 23.73
C LYS A 178 -17.64 -11.39 23.45
N PRO A 179 -16.98 -12.04 24.44
CA PRO A 179 -16.53 -13.42 24.30
C PRO A 179 -17.65 -14.37 23.89
N SER A 180 -17.42 -15.20 22.87
CA SER A 180 -18.43 -16.12 22.34
C SER A 180 -17.80 -17.33 21.68
N LEU A 181 -18.25 -18.53 22.01
CA LEU A 181 -17.80 -19.77 21.36
C LEU A 181 -18.11 -19.81 19.84
N LYS A 182 -19.12 -19.04 19.39
CA LYS A 182 -19.48 -18.87 17.99
C LYS A 182 -18.82 -17.64 17.36
N GLY A 183 -18.04 -16.91 18.14
CA GLY A 183 -17.38 -15.68 17.74
C GLY A 183 -16.21 -15.89 16.78
N ARG A 184 -15.54 -14.81 16.44
CA ARG A 184 -14.40 -14.77 15.52
C ARG A 184 -13.23 -13.99 16.11
N ILE A 185 -12.04 -14.30 15.61
CA ILE A 185 -10.81 -13.53 15.80
C ILE A 185 -10.44 -12.95 14.44
N GLY A 186 -10.61 -11.64 14.27
CA GLY A 186 -10.25 -10.96 13.03
C GLY A 186 -8.74 -10.70 12.95
N LEU A 187 -8.10 -11.25 11.92
CA LEU A 187 -6.71 -10.98 11.52
C LEU A 187 -6.70 -10.20 10.21
N LEU A 188 -6.23 -8.95 10.22
CA LEU A 188 -6.18 -8.11 9.03
C LEU A 188 -4.79 -8.05 8.41
N GLY A 189 -4.72 -8.00 7.07
CA GLY A 189 -3.51 -7.64 6.31
C GLY A 189 -3.60 -6.22 5.81
N ILE A 190 -2.64 -5.36 6.16
CA ILE A 190 -2.59 -3.94 5.83
C ILE A 190 -1.33 -3.62 5.05
N GLY A 191 -1.47 -2.90 3.95
CA GLY A 191 -0.33 -2.49 3.11
C GLY A 191 -0.72 -2.06 1.71
N MET A 192 0.26 -2.14 0.82
CA MET A 192 0.14 -1.78 -0.60
C MET A 192 -0.18 -3.01 -1.48
N SER A 193 -0.04 -2.84 -2.81
CA SER A 193 -0.25 -3.88 -3.81
C SER A 193 0.55 -5.17 -3.58
N ASN A 194 1.79 -5.07 -3.16
CA ASN A 194 2.61 -6.24 -2.80
C ASN A 194 1.96 -7.00 -1.64
N THR A 195 1.56 -6.26 -0.61
CA THR A 195 0.97 -6.84 0.59
C THR A 195 -0.33 -7.56 0.29
N THR A 196 -1.23 -6.96 -0.51
CA THR A 196 -2.47 -7.66 -0.89
C THR A 196 -2.19 -8.93 -1.70
N GLN A 197 -1.19 -8.92 -2.60
CA GLN A 197 -0.81 -10.10 -3.39
C GLN A 197 -0.27 -11.24 -2.51
N GLU A 198 0.56 -10.92 -1.53
CA GLU A 198 1.18 -11.86 -0.60
C GLU A 198 0.17 -12.35 0.46
N PHE A 199 -0.59 -11.42 1.04
CA PHE A 199 -1.54 -11.76 2.10
C PHE A 199 -2.76 -12.52 1.60
N SER A 200 -3.22 -12.24 0.37
CA SER A 200 -4.25 -13.06 -0.29
C SER A 200 -3.75 -14.49 -0.55
N MET A 201 -2.49 -14.68 -0.90
CA MET A 201 -1.88 -16.01 -1.02
C MET A 201 -1.77 -16.69 0.35
N PHE A 202 -1.31 -15.95 1.38
CA PHE A 202 -1.30 -16.44 2.76
C PHE A 202 -2.70 -16.87 3.21
N LYS A 203 -3.72 -16.04 3.00
CA LYS A 203 -5.10 -16.39 3.32
C LYS A 203 -5.52 -17.71 2.68
N LYS A 204 -5.19 -17.91 1.39
CA LYS A 204 -5.51 -19.15 0.68
C LYS A 204 -4.82 -20.37 1.31
N LEU A 205 -3.54 -20.25 1.66
CA LEU A 205 -2.79 -21.33 2.34
C LEU A 205 -3.32 -21.60 3.75
N ALA A 206 -3.61 -20.54 4.50
CA ALA A 206 -4.11 -20.62 5.85
C ALA A 206 -5.54 -21.18 5.94
N ASP A 207 -6.42 -20.84 5.01
CA ASP A 207 -7.79 -21.36 4.99
C ASP A 207 -7.84 -22.85 4.61
N ALA A 208 -6.81 -23.35 3.93
CA ALA A 208 -6.63 -24.78 3.63
C ALA A 208 -5.85 -25.54 4.72
N ASP A 209 -5.37 -24.85 5.75
CA ASP A 209 -4.54 -25.42 6.80
C ASP A 209 -5.40 -26.09 7.89
N PRO A 210 -5.27 -27.42 8.09
CA PRO A 210 -6.06 -28.14 9.08
C PRO A 210 -5.75 -27.73 10.53
N ASP A 211 -4.56 -27.17 10.79
CA ASP A 211 -4.14 -26.78 12.13
C ASP A 211 -4.60 -25.38 12.53
N LYS A 212 -4.97 -24.54 11.54
CA LYS A 212 -5.50 -23.20 11.82
C LYS A 212 -6.86 -23.30 12.52
N SER A 213 -7.05 -22.51 13.56
CA SER A 213 -8.35 -22.35 14.22
C SER A 213 -9.43 -21.86 13.25
N ASP A 214 -10.59 -22.50 13.25
CA ASP A 214 -11.79 -22.09 12.50
C ASP A 214 -12.36 -20.75 12.98
N LYS A 215 -11.96 -20.29 14.15
CA LYS A 215 -12.32 -18.98 14.72
C LYS A 215 -11.56 -17.83 14.10
N VAL A 216 -10.38 -18.08 13.53
CA VAL A 216 -9.56 -17.05 12.90
C VAL A 216 -10.08 -16.70 11.51
N ALA A 217 -10.61 -15.48 11.36
CA ALA A 217 -11.06 -14.89 10.12
C ALA A 217 -9.97 -13.97 9.56
N ILE A 218 -9.35 -14.37 8.44
CA ILE A 218 -8.29 -13.61 7.77
C ILE A 218 -8.94 -12.69 6.73
N VAL A 219 -8.70 -11.38 6.85
CA VAL A 219 -9.25 -10.36 5.95
C VAL A 219 -8.13 -9.51 5.34
N ASP A 220 -7.96 -9.61 4.03
CA ASP A 220 -7.03 -8.73 3.31
C ASP A 220 -7.67 -7.36 3.08
N VAL A 221 -7.16 -6.35 3.79
CA VAL A 221 -7.57 -4.96 3.62
C VAL A 221 -6.48 -4.10 2.98
N ALA A 222 -5.36 -4.70 2.56
CA ALA A 222 -4.28 -4.02 1.85
C ALA A 222 -4.76 -3.55 0.47
N GLN A 223 -4.26 -2.40 -0.01
CA GLN A 223 -4.80 -1.72 -1.20
C GLN A 223 -3.68 -1.26 -2.12
N GLY A 224 -3.79 -1.60 -3.40
CA GLY A 224 -2.85 -1.16 -4.42
C GLY A 224 -2.75 0.36 -4.51
N GLY A 225 -1.52 0.88 -4.56
CA GLY A 225 -1.26 2.31 -4.64
C GLY A 225 -1.41 3.09 -3.33
N GLN A 226 -1.88 2.47 -2.25
CA GLN A 226 -2.09 3.14 -0.96
C GLN A 226 -0.86 2.93 -0.06
N ALA A 227 0.14 3.81 -0.22
CA ALA A 227 1.34 3.86 0.61
C ALA A 227 1.02 4.29 2.05
N ALA A 228 1.99 4.20 2.96
CA ALA A 228 1.79 4.52 4.38
C ALA A 228 1.11 5.88 4.60
N THR A 229 1.50 6.90 3.86
CA THR A 229 0.95 8.27 3.97
C THR A 229 -0.57 8.33 3.73
N GLN A 230 -1.12 7.50 2.85
CA GLN A 230 -2.56 7.51 2.54
C GLN A 230 -3.45 6.96 3.67
N TRP A 231 -2.83 6.32 4.66
CA TRP A 231 -3.54 5.74 5.80
C TRP A 231 -3.62 6.71 7.00
N THR A 232 -2.88 7.83 6.98
CA THR A 232 -2.67 8.70 8.14
C THR A 232 -3.77 9.73 8.39
N ASP A 233 -4.58 10.06 7.38
CA ASP A 233 -5.64 11.07 7.49
C ASP A 233 -6.98 10.54 6.96
N PRO A 234 -7.84 9.97 7.84
CA PRO A 234 -9.16 9.50 7.47
C PRO A 234 -10.12 10.57 6.96
N SER A 235 -9.82 11.86 7.17
CA SER A 235 -10.66 12.99 6.73
C SER A 235 -10.35 13.45 5.31
N SER A 236 -9.17 13.12 4.79
CA SER A 236 -8.80 13.40 3.40
C SER A 236 -9.62 12.56 2.43
N GLU A 237 -9.80 13.03 1.20
CA GLU A 237 -10.52 12.27 0.15
C GLU A 237 -9.91 10.87 -0.06
N VAL A 238 -8.58 10.77 -0.10
CA VAL A 238 -7.90 9.48 -0.26
C VAL A 238 -8.07 8.62 0.97
N GLY A 239 -7.88 9.17 2.17
CA GLY A 239 -8.06 8.43 3.42
C GLY A 239 -9.48 7.92 3.60
N MET A 240 -10.51 8.71 3.28
CA MET A 240 -11.90 8.25 3.28
C MET A 240 -12.10 7.02 2.40
N LYS A 241 -11.51 7.00 1.18
CA LYS A 241 -11.58 5.84 0.27
C LYS A 241 -10.85 4.63 0.86
N VAL A 242 -9.67 4.83 1.43
CA VAL A 242 -8.88 3.77 2.06
C VAL A 242 -9.70 3.12 3.18
N TRP A 243 -10.22 3.91 4.11
CA TRP A 243 -10.94 3.40 5.27
C TRP A 243 -12.32 2.85 4.93
N SER A 244 -13.03 3.42 3.94
CA SER A 244 -14.26 2.85 3.41
C SER A 244 -14.04 1.47 2.77
N THR A 245 -12.91 1.27 2.08
CA THR A 245 -12.53 -0.04 1.53
C THR A 245 -12.28 -1.06 2.65
N VAL A 246 -11.67 -0.65 3.77
CA VAL A 246 -11.51 -1.51 4.95
C VAL A 246 -12.87 -1.98 5.46
N ASP A 247 -13.83 -1.05 5.64
CA ASP A 247 -15.18 -1.39 6.10
C ASP A 247 -15.91 -2.36 5.17
N GLN A 248 -15.83 -2.11 3.87
CA GLN A 248 -16.44 -2.98 2.87
C GLN A 248 -15.88 -4.40 2.93
N ARG A 249 -14.55 -4.55 3.07
CA ARG A 249 -13.91 -5.87 3.12
C ARG A 249 -14.19 -6.61 4.42
N LEU A 250 -14.26 -5.91 5.55
CA LEU A 250 -14.72 -6.47 6.81
C LEU A 250 -16.15 -7.00 6.69
N LYS A 251 -17.06 -6.16 6.20
CA LYS A 251 -18.47 -6.54 5.98
C LYS A 251 -18.60 -7.74 5.05
N SER A 252 -17.86 -7.77 3.93
CA SER A 252 -17.88 -8.89 2.97
C SER A 252 -17.32 -10.19 3.56
N SER A 253 -16.49 -10.09 4.62
CA SER A 253 -15.92 -11.22 5.34
C SER A 253 -16.73 -11.61 6.57
N ASN A 254 -17.88 -10.96 6.83
CA ASN A 254 -18.71 -11.10 8.03
C ASN A 254 -17.86 -10.93 9.32
N VAL A 255 -17.01 -9.92 9.37
CA VAL A 255 -16.19 -9.54 10.53
C VAL A 255 -16.56 -8.10 10.90
N SER A 256 -16.92 -7.87 12.16
CA SER A 256 -17.15 -6.53 12.69
C SER A 256 -15.84 -5.86 13.14
N SER A 257 -15.86 -4.53 13.34
CA SER A 257 -14.75 -3.79 13.95
C SER A 257 -14.37 -4.33 15.33
N GLU A 258 -15.36 -4.78 16.10
CA GLU A 258 -15.20 -5.30 17.44
C GLU A 258 -14.50 -6.67 17.49
N GLN A 259 -14.53 -7.41 16.38
CA GLN A 259 -13.89 -8.72 16.26
C GLN A 259 -12.43 -8.65 15.80
N VAL A 260 -11.96 -7.47 15.35
CA VAL A 260 -10.57 -7.29 14.91
C VAL A 260 -9.65 -7.21 16.11
N GLN A 261 -8.76 -8.20 16.24
CA GLN A 261 -7.86 -8.31 17.38
C GLN A 261 -6.39 -8.34 17.00
N VAL A 262 -6.07 -8.66 15.75
CA VAL A 262 -4.70 -8.73 15.24
C VAL A 262 -4.61 -8.08 13.86
N VAL A 263 -3.51 -7.39 13.63
CA VAL A 263 -3.16 -6.87 12.30
C VAL A 263 -1.74 -7.29 11.93
N TRP A 264 -1.54 -7.62 10.66
CA TRP A 264 -0.22 -7.69 10.05
C TRP A 264 -0.06 -6.51 9.09
N ILE A 265 1.01 -5.75 9.26
CA ILE A 265 1.27 -4.53 8.48
C ILE A 265 2.59 -4.68 7.74
N LYS A 266 2.54 -4.54 6.41
CA LYS A 266 3.71 -4.39 5.55
C LYS A 266 3.52 -3.19 4.64
N GLN A 267 4.05 -2.05 5.05
CA GLN A 267 3.89 -0.77 4.37
C GLN A 267 5.23 -0.18 3.92
N ALA A 268 5.14 0.78 2.99
CA ALA A 268 6.26 1.57 2.53
C ALA A 268 5.79 2.95 2.08
N LEU A 269 6.73 3.85 1.85
CA LEU A 269 6.51 5.08 1.11
C LEU A 269 6.67 4.83 -0.39
N ILE A 270 6.15 5.74 -1.20
CA ILE A 270 6.40 5.83 -2.65
C ILE A 270 7.35 7.00 -2.88
N ALA A 271 8.28 6.87 -3.83
CA ALA A 271 9.23 7.90 -4.20
C ALA A 271 10.01 8.48 -2.99
N GLN A 272 10.60 7.62 -2.20
CA GLN A 272 11.23 7.92 -0.90
C GLN A 272 12.27 9.02 -0.97
N ALA A 273 12.96 9.17 -2.08
CA ALA A 273 13.96 10.21 -2.29
C ALA A 273 13.45 11.64 -2.02
N GLN A 274 12.14 11.89 -2.21
CA GLN A 274 11.52 13.18 -1.91
C GLN A 274 11.53 13.52 -0.41
N PHE A 275 11.65 12.53 0.46
CA PHE A 275 11.71 12.71 1.91
C PHE A 275 13.14 12.80 2.46
N GLY A 276 14.13 12.83 1.56
CA GLY A 276 15.56 12.94 1.91
C GLY A 276 16.26 11.59 2.08
N ALA A 277 17.57 11.67 2.31
CA ALA A 277 18.40 10.50 2.56
C ALA A 277 18.08 9.86 3.92
N PHE A 278 18.55 8.62 4.12
CA PHE A 278 18.49 7.99 5.45
C PHE A 278 19.21 8.85 6.50
N PRO A 279 18.60 9.08 7.67
CA PRO A 279 17.37 8.43 8.19
C PRO A 279 16.04 9.15 7.84
N ALA A 280 16.05 10.27 7.12
CA ALA A 280 14.88 11.15 6.98
C ALA A 280 13.64 10.43 6.39
N HIS A 281 13.77 9.72 5.26
CA HIS A 281 12.64 8.98 4.68
C HIS A 281 12.15 7.83 5.58
N ALA A 282 13.07 7.16 6.30
CA ALA A 282 12.71 6.09 7.22
C ALA A 282 11.99 6.66 8.47
N LYS A 283 12.37 7.87 8.94
CA LYS A 283 11.66 8.61 10.00
C LYS A 283 10.27 9.07 9.55
N LYS A 284 10.09 9.41 8.27
CA LYS A 284 8.75 9.68 7.70
C LYS A 284 7.87 8.42 7.74
N LEU A 285 8.42 7.26 7.34
CA LEU A 285 7.69 5.99 7.41
C LEU A 285 7.34 5.60 8.86
N GLU A 286 8.27 5.78 9.81
CA GLU A 286 8.03 5.60 11.25
C GLU A 286 6.86 6.44 11.74
N SER A 287 6.84 7.73 11.38
CA SER A 287 5.75 8.66 11.75
C SER A 287 4.40 8.24 11.18
N ASP A 288 4.36 7.85 9.88
CA ASP A 288 3.12 7.42 9.23
C ASP A 288 2.58 6.11 9.82
N LEU A 289 3.46 5.16 10.10
CA LEU A 289 3.07 3.90 10.74
C LEU A 289 2.59 4.11 12.17
N THR A 290 3.25 5.00 12.94
CA THR A 290 2.79 5.39 14.29
C THR A 290 1.38 5.95 14.26
N THR A 291 1.10 6.88 13.34
CA THR A 291 -0.25 7.44 13.16
C THR A 291 -1.25 6.35 12.75
N THR A 292 -0.85 5.47 11.83
CA THR A 292 -1.71 4.36 11.39
C THR A 292 -2.05 3.41 12.56
N LEU A 293 -1.09 3.07 13.42
CA LEU A 293 -1.32 2.24 14.61
C LEU A 293 -2.32 2.87 15.58
N GLN A 294 -2.24 4.19 15.78
CA GLN A 294 -3.20 4.93 16.61
C GLN A 294 -4.61 4.89 16.01
N LEU A 295 -4.73 5.13 14.70
CA LEU A 295 -6.01 5.08 14.01
C LEU A 295 -6.62 3.67 14.03
N LEU A 296 -5.81 2.63 13.87
CA LEU A 296 -6.23 1.24 13.96
C LEU A 296 -6.75 0.92 15.37
N LYS A 297 -6.05 1.35 16.42
CA LYS A 297 -6.50 1.12 17.80
C LYS A 297 -7.80 1.85 18.12
N LYS A 298 -7.95 3.08 17.63
CA LYS A 298 -9.19 3.86 17.75
C LYS A 298 -10.37 3.19 17.02
N ARG A 299 -10.11 2.62 15.83
CA ARG A 299 -11.14 2.01 14.98
C ARG A 299 -11.51 0.60 15.43
N PHE A 300 -10.55 -0.14 15.97
CA PHE A 300 -10.68 -1.53 16.42
C PHE A 300 -10.40 -1.61 17.92
N PRO A 301 -11.41 -1.40 18.77
CA PRO A 301 -11.22 -1.27 20.23
C PRO A 301 -10.53 -2.50 20.84
N ASN A 302 -10.84 -3.70 20.29
CA ASN A 302 -10.29 -4.99 20.75
C ASN A 302 -8.95 -5.36 20.12
N LEU A 303 -8.34 -4.49 19.31
CA LEU A 303 -7.03 -4.74 18.71
C LEU A 303 -5.97 -4.87 19.80
N GLN A 304 -5.33 -6.04 19.87
CA GLN A 304 -4.35 -6.41 20.87
C GLN A 304 -2.91 -6.36 20.36
N ILE A 305 -2.67 -6.89 19.16
CA ILE A 305 -1.32 -7.03 18.60
C ILE A 305 -1.28 -6.50 17.14
N ALA A 306 -0.23 -5.75 16.84
CA ALA A 306 0.17 -5.42 15.48
C ALA A 306 1.54 -6.03 15.18
N TYR A 307 1.58 -6.97 14.22
CA TYR A 307 2.82 -7.51 13.67
C TYR A 307 3.25 -6.67 12.46
N LEU A 308 4.45 -6.12 12.50
CA LEU A 308 5.01 -5.29 11.44
C LEU A 308 6.12 -6.04 10.70
N SER A 309 6.06 -6.07 9.38
CA SER A 309 7.13 -6.60 8.53
C SER A 309 7.66 -5.53 7.59
N SER A 310 8.97 -5.56 7.34
CA SER A 310 9.60 -4.74 6.31
C SER A 310 9.35 -5.31 4.91
N ARG A 311 9.84 -4.61 3.89
CA ARG A 311 9.74 -5.06 2.51
C ARG A 311 10.63 -6.28 2.22
N ILE A 312 10.29 -7.00 1.16
CA ILE A 312 11.21 -7.95 0.50
C ILE A 312 12.29 -7.18 -0.25
N TYR A 313 13.32 -7.87 -0.73
CA TYR A 313 14.38 -7.30 -1.56
C TYR A 313 13.81 -6.56 -2.79
N ALA A 314 14.37 -5.41 -3.10
CA ALA A 314 13.95 -4.56 -4.21
C ALA A 314 15.12 -4.08 -5.10
N GLY A 315 16.24 -4.82 -5.12
CA GLY A 315 17.38 -4.50 -5.98
C GLY A 315 17.11 -4.71 -7.47
N TYR A 316 16.10 -5.48 -7.80
CA TYR A 316 15.63 -5.68 -9.18
C TYR A 316 14.66 -4.60 -9.68
N ALA A 317 14.27 -3.66 -8.82
CA ALA A 317 13.29 -2.63 -9.16
C ALA A 317 13.76 -1.76 -10.33
N THR A 318 12.89 -1.56 -11.31
CA THR A 318 13.10 -0.68 -12.47
C THR A 318 12.33 0.64 -12.35
N THR A 319 11.64 0.84 -11.22
CA THR A 319 10.84 2.04 -10.95
C THR A 319 11.21 2.64 -9.60
N SER A 320 10.87 3.91 -9.38
CA SER A 320 11.06 4.62 -8.11
C SER A 320 10.03 4.24 -7.03
N LEU A 321 9.22 3.19 -7.26
CA LEU A 321 8.13 2.84 -6.35
C LEU A 321 8.64 2.54 -4.92
N ASN A 322 9.61 1.68 -4.78
CA ASN A 322 10.34 1.42 -3.53
C ASN A 322 11.58 0.57 -3.80
N PRO A 323 12.61 1.11 -4.52
CA PRO A 323 13.84 0.38 -4.82
C PRO A 323 14.76 0.28 -3.59
N GLU A 324 15.88 -0.44 -3.73
CA GLU A 324 16.96 -0.37 -2.77
C GLU A 324 17.72 0.99 -2.87
N PRO A 325 18.19 1.52 -1.74
CA PRO A 325 18.23 0.91 -0.40
C PRO A 325 16.97 1.11 0.44
N TYR A 326 15.94 1.78 -0.07
CA TYR A 326 14.73 2.15 0.70
C TYR A 326 13.95 0.94 1.24
N ALA A 327 13.95 -0.19 0.51
CA ALA A 327 13.30 -1.41 0.98
C ALA A 327 13.99 -1.97 2.23
N TYR A 328 15.33 -2.01 2.24
CA TYR A 328 16.14 -2.35 3.41
C TYR A 328 15.95 -1.35 4.55
N GLU A 329 16.10 -0.07 4.25
CA GLU A 329 16.05 1.02 5.24
C GLU A 329 14.71 1.14 5.95
N GLY A 330 13.62 0.69 5.30
CA GLY A 330 12.30 0.62 5.92
C GLY A 330 12.21 -0.29 7.15
N ALA A 331 13.14 -1.23 7.32
CA ALA A 331 13.20 -2.07 8.52
C ALA A 331 13.55 -1.27 9.78
N PHE A 332 14.37 -0.22 9.65
CA PHE A 332 14.71 0.66 10.77
C PHE A 332 13.49 1.41 11.30
N SER A 333 12.56 1.81 10.43
CA SER A 333 11.30 2.45 10.85
C SER A 333 10.51 1.56 11.80
N ILE A 334 10.41 0.26 11.50
CA ILE A 334 9.71 -0.72 12.33
C ILE A 334 10.43 -0.87 13.67
N ARG A 335 11.75 -1.04 13.64
CA ARG A 335 12.56 -1.16 14.85
C ARG A 335 12.38 0.06 15.76
N TRP A 336 12.46 1.27 15.23
CA TRP A 336 12.30 2.49 16.03
C TRP A 336 10.91 2.62 16.64
N ILE A 337 9.85 2.21 15.94
CA ILE A 337 8.48 2.17 16.51
C ILE A 337 8.44 1.22 17.70
N ILE A 338 8.99 0.03 17.58
CA ILE A 338 9.02 -0.97 18.64
C ILE A 338 9.86 -0.47 19.82
N ASP A 339 11.06 0.07 19.56
CA ASP A 339 11.92 0.67 20.58
C ASP A 339 11.22 1.83 21.31
N SER A 340 10.53 2.71 20.59
CA SER A 340 9.75 3.81 21.17
C SER A 340 8.64 3.29 22.08
N GLN A 341 7.93 2.23 21.68
CA GLN A 341 6.90 1.61 22.54
C GLN A 341 7.52 1.00 23.80
N ILE A 342 8.62 0.27 23.68
CA ILE A 342 9.36 -0.34 24.81
C ILE A 342 9.83 0.75 25.78
N ASN A 343 10.34 1.87 25.26
CA ASN A 343 10.81 3.01 26.05
C ASN A 343 9.67 3.91 26.56
N GLY A 344 8.43 3.57 26.26
CA GLY A 344 7.25 4.18 26.85
C GLY A 344 6.79 5.48 26.19
N ASP A 345 7.01 5.64 24.89
CA ASP A 345 6.43 6.75 24.13
C ASP A 345 4.91 6.81 24.35
N PRO A 346 4.37 7.94 24.87
CA PRO A 346 2.94 8.07 25.12
C PRO A 346 2.08 7.97 23.85
N LYS A 347 2.64 8.21 22.68
CA LYS A 347 1.95 8.04 21.39
C LYS A 347 1.69 6.57 21.06
N LEU A 348 2.49 5.66 21.60
CA LEU A 348 2.43 4.21 21.39
C LEU A 348 2.02 3.47 22.68
N ASN A 349 1.42 4.17 23.65
CA ASN A 349 0.99 3.52 24.89
C ASN A 349 0.02 2.37 24.61
N CYS A 350 0.40 1.15 25.03
CA CYS A 350 -0.40 -0.08 24.93
C CYS A 350 -0.85 -0.62 26.31
N ASP A 351 -0.54 0.09 27.42
CA ASP A 351 -0.84 -0.32 28.80
C ASP A 351 -1.83 0.66 29.45
N ALA A 352 -3.03 0.18 29.77
CA ALA A 352 -4.06 0.98 30.44
C ALA A 352 -3.63 1.50 31.83
N LYS A 353 -2.66 0.86 32.49
CA LYS A 353 -2.10 1.35 33.77
C LYS A 353 -1.27 2.63 33.61
N ARG A 354 -0.85 2.93 32.38
CA ARG A 354 -0.04 4.10 32.03
C ARG A 354 -0.86 5.21 31.37
N GLY A 355 -2.19 5.11 31.40
CA GLY A 355 -3.12 6.08 30.82
C GLY A 355 -3.86 5.52 29.59
N GLU A 356 -4.36 6.43 28.76
CA GLU A 356 -5.10 6.07 27.55
C GLU A 356 -4.29 5.14 26.63
N VAL A 357 -4.90 4.00 26.26
CA VAL A 357 -4.30 3.07 25.30
C VAL A 357 -4.46 3.61 23.89
N LYS A 358 -3.35 3.97 23.26
CA LYS A 358 -3.31 4.60 21.93
C LYS A 358 -2.84 3.67 20.82
N SER A 359 -2.23 2.54 21.16
CA SER A 359 -1.66 1.57 20.21
C SER A 359 -1.90 0.15 20.71
N PRO A 360 -2.01 -0.85 19.81
CA PRO A 360 -1.82 -2.24 20.21
C PRO A 360 -0.37 -2.48 20.65
N VAL A 361 -0.08 -3.66 21.22
CA VAL A 361 1.31 -4.10 21.35
C VAL A 361 1.90 -4.30 19.97
N VAL A 362 3.05 -3.68 19.71
CA VAL A 362 3.74 -3.73 18.42
C VAL A 362 4.87 -4.74 18.48
N LEU A 363 4.87 -5.69 17.56
CA LEU A 363 5.86 -6.76 17.45
C LEU A 363 6.39 -6.85 16.02
N TRP A 364 7.58 -7.42 15.84
CA TRP A 364 7.98 -7.88 14.54
C TRP A 364 7.09 -9.04 14.08
N GLY A 365 6.62 -8.97 12.84
CA GLY A 365 6.24 -10.12 12.05
C GLY A 365 7.46 -10.77 11.42
N PRO A 366 7.32 -11.67 10.44
CA PRO A 366 8.47 -12.25 9.76
C PRO A 366 9.33 -11.15 9.12
N TYR A 367 10.64 -11.19 9.35
CA TYR A 367 11.59 -10.31 8.66
C TYR A 367 11.81 -10.84 7.24
N LEU A 368 11.35 -10.07 6.26
CA LEU A 368 11.20 -10.56 4.88
C LEU A 368 12.41 -10.26 3.98
N TRP A 369 13.31 -9.38 4.40
CA TRP A 369 14.42 -8.93 3.58
C TRP A 369 15.63 -9.90 3.66
N ALA A 370 16.22 -10.19 2.51
CA ALA A 370 17.54 -10.77 2.34
C ALA A 370 18.22 -10.03 1.17
N ASP A 371 19.54 -10.09 1.04
CA ASP A 371 20.29 -9.35 0.02
C ASP A 371 20.27 -10.07 -1.34
N GLY A 372 19.11 -10.12 -1.95
CA GLY A 372 18.93 -10.76 -3.25
C GLY A 372 19.32 -12.24 -3.22
N ILE A 373 20.23 -12.65 -4.08
CA ILE A 373 20.72 -14.04 -4.17
C ILE A 373 21.75 -14.40 -3.07
N SER A 374 22.21 -13.43 -2.29
CA SER A 374 23.07 -13.70 -1.12
C SER A 374 22.20 -14.29 -0.01
N PRO A 375 22.40 -15.57 0.38
CA PRO A 375 21.51 -16.22 1.32
C PRO A 375 21.66 -15.65 2.72
N ARG A 376 20.53 -15.43 3.40
CA ARG A 376 20.48 -15.17 4.83
C ARG A 376 20.76 -16.47 5.60
N LEU A 377 21.12 -16.40 6.88
CA LEU A 377 21.49 -17.57 7.70
C LEU A 377 20.37 -18.65 7.76
N ASP A 378 19.11 -18.27 7.59
CA ASP A 378 17.98 -19.20 7.48
C ASP A 378 17.73 -19.69 6.04
N GLY A 379 18.60 -19.37 5.10
CA GLY A 379 18.55 -19.76 3.70
C GLY A 379 17.65 -18.88 2.82
N LEU A 380 17.03 -17.82 3.35
CA LEU A 380 16.19 -16.94 2.53
C LEU A 380 17.03 -16.22 1.47
N VAL A 381 16.57 -16.30 0.23
CA VAL A 381 17.07 -15.55 -0.93
C VAL A 381 15.90 -14.94 -1.70
N TRP A 382 16.20 -13.88 -2.45
CA TRP A 382 15.27 -13.28 -3.40
C TRP A 382 15.90 -13.34 -4.79
N ASP A 383 15.49 -14.32 -5.57
CA ASP A 383 15.89 -14.47 -6.96
C ASP A 383 15.10 -13.48 -7.85
N ARG A 384 15.65 -13.19 -9.05
CA ARG A 384 14.95 -12.34 -10.03
C ARG A 384 13.58 -12.91 -10.41
N SER A 385 13.43 -14.21 -10.43
CA SER A 385 12.17 -14.91 -10.73
C SER A 385 11.10 -14.74 -9.64
N ASP A 386 11.47 -14.36 -8.41
CA ASP A 386 10.53 -14.05 -7.34
C ASP A 386 9.82 -12.70 -7.54
N LEU A 387 10.32 -11.87 -8.46
CA LEU A 387 9.80 -10.55 -8.76
C LEU A 387 9.20 -10.52 -10.16
N SER A 388 8.22 -9.64 -10.34
CA SER A 388 7.59 -9.38 -11.64
C SER A 388 8.62 -8.96 -12.69
N GLU A 389 8.59 -9.58 -13.85
CA GLU A 389 9.41 -9.20 -14.99
C GLU A 389 9.18 -7.74 -15.41
N ARG A 390 7.95 -7.25 -15.21
CA ARG A 390 7.52 -5.93 -15.62
C ARG A 390 8.23 -4.80 -14.88
N ASP A 391 8.46 -4.95 -13.57
CA ASP A 391 8.92 -3.84 -12.72
C ASP A 391 9.96 -4.21 -11.67
N GLY A 392 10.23 -5.51 -11.48
CA GLY A 392 11.17 -5.98 -10.47
C GLY A 392 10.83 -5.59 -9.02
N THR A 393 9.60 -5.10 -8.79
CA THR A 393 9.14 -4.57 -7.49
C THR A 393 7.99 -5.40 -6.92
N HIS A 394 7.00 -5.74 -7.75
CA HIS A 394 5.90 -6.60 -7.33
C HIS A 394 6.36 -8.05 -7.28
N PRO A 395 5.92 -8.84 -6.30
CA PRO A 395 6.26 -10.25 -6.26
C PRO A 395 5.58 -11.02 -7.40
N SER A 396 6.30 -11.94 -8.02
CA SER A 396 5.76 -12.97 -8.91
C SER A 396 4.93 -13.97 -8.11
N GLU A 397 4.42 -15.02 -8.75
CA GLU A 397 3.71 -16.08 -8.02
C GLU A 397 4.62 -16.78 -7.00
N SER A 398 5.89 -17.07 -7.36
CA SER A 398 6.87 -17.67 -6.44
C SER A 398 7.18 -16.75 -5.27
N GLY A 399 7.40 -15.45 -5.51
CA GLY A 399 7.62 -14.47 -4.45
C GLY A 399 6.43 -14.31 -3.50
N ARG A 400 5.20 -14.30 -4.02
CA ARG A 400 3.97 -14.27 -3.20
C ARG A 400 3.86 -15.50 -2.32
N ARG A 401 4.12 -16.68 -2.89
CA ARG A 401 4.10 -17.95 -2.17
C ARG A 401 5.15 -17.98 -1.07
N LYS A 402 6.38 -17.54 -1.36
CA LYS A 402 7.46 -17.46 -0.40
C LYS A 402 7.08 -16.63 0.84
N VAL A 403 6.53 -15.42 0.64
CA VAL A 403 6.02 -14.58 1.76
C VAL A 403 4.85 -15.25 2.48
N ALA A 404 3.92 -15.86 1.74
CA ALA A 404 2.76 -16.52 2.31
C ALA A 404 3.16 -17.72 3.20
N GLU A 405 4.15 -18.50 2.79
CA GLU A 405 4.72 -19.60 3.57
C GLU A 405 5.46 -19.10 4.81
N MET A 406 6.23 -18.01 4.69
CA MET A 406 6.87 -17.37 5.85
C MET A 406 5.82 -16.89 6.87
N LEU A 407 4.71 -16.29 6.41
CA LEU A 407 3.60 -15.91 7.29
C LEU A 407 2.94 -17.12 7.95
N LYS A 408 2.68 -18.18 7.18
CA LYS A 408 2.11 -19.41 7.72
C LYS A 408 3.01 -20.00 8.82
N GLN A 409 4.30 -20.15 8.51
CA GLN A 409 5.27 -20.65 9.48
C GLN A 409 5.34 -19.74 10.72
N PHE A 410 5.33 -18.42 10.53
CA PHE A 410 5.34 -17.45 11.63
C PHE A 410 4.14 -17.66 12.56
N PHE A 411 2.92 -17.68 12.04
CA PHE A 411 1.72 -17.85 12.86
C PHE A 411 1.64 -19.22 13.54
N HIS A 412 2.32 -20.23 13.00
CA HIS A 412 2.45 -21.55 13.63
C HIS A 412 3.49 -21.61 14.77
N SER A 413 4.56 -20.82 14.67
CA SER A 413 5.72 -20.93 15.57
C SER A 413 5.86 -19.80 16.57
N ASP A 414 5.41 -18.58 16.24
CA ASP A 414 5.52 -17.43 17.12
C ASP A 414 4.79 -17.69 18.45
N PRO A 415 5.46 -17.49 19.61
CA PRO A 415 4.91 -17.85 20.92
C PRO A 415 3.65 -17.07 21.30
N TYR A 416 3.43 -15.90 20.67
CA TYR A 416 2.28 -15.02 20.93
C TYR A 416 1.16 -15.24 19.91
N ALA A 417 1.48 -15.73 18.70
CA ALA A 417 0.50 -15.99 17.65
C ALA A 417 -0.15 -17.37 17.77
N LYS A 418 0.64 -18.43 17.98
CA LYS A 418 0.16 -19.81 17.98
C LYS A 418 -0.95 -20.10 18.99
N THR A 419 -1.01 -19.34 20.08
CA THR A 419 -1.99 -19.55 21.17
C THR A 419 -3.44 -19.26 20.77
N TRP A 420 -3.66 -18.44 19.76
CA TRP A 420 -4.99 -18.08 19.25
C TRP A 420 -5.16 -18.45 17.77
N TYR A 421 -4.06 -18.66 17.06
CA TYR A 421 -4.08 -18.97 15.63
C TYR A 421 -4.32 -20.46 15.37
N LEU A 422 -3.77 -21.34 16.20
CA LEU A 422 -3.92 -22.80 16.08
C LEU A 422 -5.16 -23.31 16.86
N LYS A 423 -5.60 -24.54 16.47
CA LYS A 423 -6.66 -25.27 17.18
C LYS A 423 -6.24 -25.70 18.57
#